data_42ca801053d639d2ed4cf55a96fbb3ef
#
_entry.id   42ca801053d639d2ed4cf55a96fbb3ef
#
_cell.length_a   1.000
_cell.length_b   1.000
_cell.length_c   1.000
_cell.angle_alpha   90.00
_cell.angle_beta   90.00
_cell.angle_gamma   90.00
#
_symmetry.space_group_name_H-M   'P 1'
#
loop_
_entity.id
_entity.type
_entity.pdbx_description
1 polymer ?
#
loop_
_entity_poly.entity_id
_entity_poly.type
_entity_poly.pdbx_seq_one_letter_code
_entity_poly.pdbx_strand_id
1 'polypeptide(L)'
;MTTVVIGSHLEEEHVRRIREVDGRLRVLYREDLVPPPRWEGDHVGPEDWRRTPEGDEEFLAMLAEAEVLFDFPRGHVRDLLKLAPKLRWVQGSMAGAGEPARKAGLLETEVVVTTASGVYSVSLAEFALATMLSHAKNLDGLRRNKEERSWHEGPTDTLEGRTLCVVGMGNIGRAVADRARPFGMRIVGVKRTVREDDVAWRHADALYATDRLRDAVSEADYVVVTLPHTPETDRLLGAETVAAMKPGSYFVNVGRGKVVEEAALIEALEHGHLSGAALDVFEEEPLPQESPLWGLPNVIVSPHSTDNVPGLTNQLLADLFCENLSRYLAGESLINVLDKKLLY
;
A
#
# COMPACT_ATOMS: atom_id res chain seq x y z
N MET A 1 19.06 -26.06 12.04
CA MET A 1 19.30 -25.46 10.72
C MET A 1 17.94 -25.02 10.21
N THR A 2 17.72 -23.70 10.03
CA THR A 2 16.43 -23.15 9.60
C THR A 2 16.36 -23.12 8.08
N THR A 3 15.31 -23.69 7.50
CA THR A 3 15.12 -23.70 6.06
C THR A 3 14.20 -22.53 5.65
N VAL A 4 14.72 -21.68 4.78
CA VAL A 4 14.03 -20.55 4.18
C VAL A 4 13.69 -20.90 2.75
N VAL A 5 12.43 -20.73 2.33
CA VAL A 5 12.01 -20.82 0.92
C VAL A 5 11.60 -19.44 0.44
N ILE A 6 12.06 -19.05 -0.74
CA ILE A 6 11.66 -17.81 -1.41
C ILE A 6 10.59 -18.17 -2.44
N GLY A 7 9.36 -17.67 -2.22
CA GLY A 7 8.16 -18.04 -2.96
C GLY A 7 7.78 -17.14 -4.13
N SER A 8 8.46 -16.00 -4.30
CA SER A 8 8.30 -15.05 -5.41
C SER A 8 9.65 -14.64 -5.99
N HIS A 9 9.65 -13.94 -7.12
CA HIS A 9 10.89 -13.49 -7.75
C HIS A 9 11.66 -12.52 -6.83
N LEU A 10 12.98 -12.74 -6.75
CA LEU A 10 13.91 -11.87 -6.07
C LEU A 10 15.27 -11.97 -6.78
N GLU A 11 15.94 -10.83 -7.00
CA GLU A 11 17.24 -10.76 -7.65
C GLU A 11 18.31 -11.52 -6.83
N GLU A 12 19.24 -12.18 -7.53
CA GLU A 12 20.26 -13.03 -6.90
C GLU A 12 21.10 -12.27 -5.86
N GLU A 13 21.30 -10.97 -6.01
CA GLU A 13 22.00 -10.16 -5.02
C GLU A 13 21.28 -10.13 -3.66
N HIS A 14 19.94 -10.03 -3.68
CA HIS A 14 19.12 -10.06 -2.46
C HIS A 14 19.04 -11.48 -1.88
N VAL A 15 18.91 -12.49 -2.73
CA VAL A 15 18.97 -13.90 -2.30
C VAL A 15 20.30 -14.21 -1.62
N ARG A 16 21.43 -13.71 -2.15
CA ARG A 16 22.75 -13.84 -1.53
C ARG A 16 22.79 -13.17 -0.17
N ARG A 17 22.29 -11.95 -0.03
CA ARG A 17 22.20 -11.24 1.25
C ARG A 17 21.42 -12.04 2.30
N ILE A 18 20.29 -12.66 1.90
CA ILE A 18 19.51 -13.53 2.78
C ILE A 18 20.35 -14.75 3.22
N ARG A 19 21.11 -15.38 2.32
CA ARG A 19 22.01 -16.50 2.67
C ARG A 19 23.12 -16.10 3.65
N GLU A 20 23.58 -14.87 3.56
CA GLU A 20 24.66 -14.32 4.38
C GLU A 20 24.22 -13.86 5.79
N VAL A 21 22.91 -13.80 6.09
CA VAL A 21 22.41 -13.41 7.42
C VAL A 21 22.95 -14.30 8.52
N ASP A 22 22.98 -15.62 8.32
CA ASP A 22 23.50 -16.55 9.32
C ASP A 22 23.88 -17.90 8.67
N GLY A 23 25.03 -18.47 9.06
CA GLY A 23 25.49 -19.76 8.54
C GLY A 23 24.62 -20.97 8.91
N ARG A 24 23.63 -20.81 9.79
CA ARG A 24 22.64 -21.84 10.15
C ARG A 24 21.47 -21.91 9.18
N LEU A 25 21.42 -21.02 8.18
CA LEU A 25 20.34 -20.95 7.18
C LEU A 25 20.59 -21.93 6.03
N ARG A 26 19.52 -22.55 5.57
CA ARG A 26 19.42 -23.21 4.28
C ARG A 26 18.39 -22.47 3.43
N VAL A 27 18.85 -21.66 2.49
CA VAL A 27 17.99 -20.86 1.62
C VAL A 27 17.74 -21.61 0.31
N LEU A 28 16.50 -21.96 0.06
CA LEU A 28 16.03 -22.64 -1.14
C LEU A 28 15.36 -21.60 -2.05
N TYR A 29 15.96 -21.39 -3.21
CA TYR A 29 15.45 -20.51 -4.26
C TYR A 29 15.82 -21.07 -5.63
N ARG A 30 14.87 -21.08 -6.52
CA ARG A 30 14.99 -21.44 -7.92
C ARG A 30 14.17 -20.44 -8.73
N GLU A 31 14.83 -19.60 -9.52
CA GLU A 31 14.20 -18.54 -10.31
C GLU A 31 13.18 -19.08 -11.31
N ASP A 32 13.45 -20.25 -11.91
CA ASP A 32 12.57 -20.92 -12.86
C ASP A 32 11.31 -21.54 -12.19
N LEU A 33 11.28 -21.65 -10.87
CA LEU A 33 10.15 -22.18 -10.09
C LEU A 33 9.24 -21.08 -9.51
N VAL A 34 9.56 -19.82 -9.72
CA VAL A 34 8.72 -18.70 -9.29
C VAL A 34 8.25 -17.90 -10.52
N PRO A 35 7.13 -17.14 -10.43
CA PRO A 35 6.69 -16.34 -11.56
C PRO A 35 7.77 -15.35 -11.99
N PRO A 36 8.10 -15.23 -13.30
CA PRO A 36 8.99 -14.18 -13.76
C PRO A 36 8.33 -12.81 -13.52
N PRO A 37 9.09 -11.78 -13.14
CA PRO A 37 8.54 -10.46 -12.93
C PRO A 37 8.15 -9.84 -14.28
N ARG A 38 7.01 -9.14 -14.33
CA ARG A 38 6.57 -8.35 -15.50
C ARG A 38 7.38 -7.05 -15.62
N TRP A 39 7.83 -6.55 -14.48
CA TRP A 39 8.74 -5.41 -14.29
C TRP A 39 9.52 -5.62 -13.00
N GLU A 40 10.60 -4.90 -12.83
CA GLU A 40 11.43 -4.97 -11.63
C GLU A 40 10.63 -4.64 -10.35
N GLY A 41 10.68 -5.53 -9.35
CA GLY A 41 9.89 -5.43 -8.12
C GLY A 41 8.50 -6.08 -8.19
N ASP A 42 8.12 -6.69 -9.31
CA ASP A 42 6.86 -7.45 -9.41
C ASP A 42 6.98 -8.85 -8.80
N HIS A 43 6.25 -9.08 -7.73
CA HIS A 43 6.17 -10.39 -7.04
C HIS A 43 5.00 -11.26 -7.52
N VAL A 44 4.12 -10.72 -8.36
CA VAL A 44 2.93 -11.41 -8.85
C VAL A 44 3.20 -12.20 -10.13
N GLY A 45 3.87 -11.58 -11.11
CA GLY A 45 4.12 -12.16 -12.42
C GLY A 45 2.89 -12.26 -13.33
N PRO A 46 3.03 -12.79 -14.57
CA PRO A 46 1.95 -12.92 -15.54
C PRO A 46 0.82 -13.82 -15.03
N GLU A 47 -0.43 -13.49 -15.35
CA GLU A 47 -1.62 -14.23 -14.88
C GLU A 47 -1.67 -15.67 -15.37
N ASP A 48 -1.20 -15.92 -16.60
CA ASP A 48 -1.20 -17.22 -17.26
C ASP A 48 0.01 -18.08 -16.92
N TRP A 49 0.99 -17.54 -16.15
CA TRP A 49 2.15 -18.31 -15.76
C TRP A 49 1.80 -19.51 -14.88
N ARG A 50 2.36 -20.65 -15.19
CA ARG A 50 2.24 -21.91 -14.43
C ARG A 50 3.59 -22.61 -14.41
N ARG A 51 3.91 -23.30 -13.33
CA ARG A 51 5.04 -24.26 -13.30
C ARG A 51 4.77 -25.43 -14.23
N THR A 52 5.82 -26.02 -14.76
CA THR A 52 5.70 -27.36 -15.36
C THR A 52 5.34 -28.39 -14.29
N PRO A 53 4.78 -29.56 -14.62
CA PRO A 53 4.50 -30.58 -13.63
C PRO A 53 5.74 -30.97 -12.80
N GLU A 54 6.89 -31.13 -13.42
CA GLU A 54 8.17 -31.45 -12.78
C GLU A 54 8.64 -30.31 -11.88
N GLY A 55 8.54 -29.08 -12.35
CA GLY A 55 8.89 -27.86 -11.58
C GLY A 55 7.96 -27.69 -10.38
N ASP A 56 6.69 -28.05 -10.51
CA ASP A 56 5.75 -28.00 -9.37
C ASP A 56 6.07 -29.05 -8.31
N GLU A 57 6.43 -30.29 -8.72
CA GLU A 57 6.91 -31.31 -7.78
C GLU A 57 8.17 -30.86 -7.02
N GLU A 58 9.14 -30.26 -7.70
CA GLU A 58 10.34 -29.72 -7.07
C GLU A 58 10.00 -28.57 -6.10
N PHE A 59 9.11 -27.67 -6.49
CA PHE A 59 8.69 -26.56 -5.64
C PHE A 59 7.94 -27.05 -4.39
N LEU A 60 7.08 -28.05 -4.53
CA LEU A 60 6.39 -28.70 -3.42
C LEU A 60 7.38 -29.38 -2.45
N ALA A 61 8.43 -30.01 -2.98
CA ALA A 61 9.49 -30.59 -2.14
C ALA A 61 10.24 -29.48 -1.35
N MET A 62 10.46 -28.30 -1.93
CA MET A 62 11.02 -27.16 -1.21
C MET A 62 10.07 -26.67 -0.11
N LEU A 63 8.77 -26.53 -0.40
CA LEU A 63 7.76 -26.08 0.58
C LEU A 63 7.66 -27.05 1.76
N ALA A 64 7.77 -28.37 1.54
CA ALA A 64 7.74 -29.37 2.61
C ALA A 64 8.88 -29.24 3.63
N GLU A 65 9.98 -28.60 3.24
CA GLU A 65 11.12 -28.31 4.11
C GLU A 65 11.05 -26.92 4.76
N ALA A 66 10.15 -26.04 4.30
CA ALA A 66 10.10 -24.65 4.72
C ALA A 66 9.74 -24.48 6.20
N GLU A 67 10.60 -23.81 6.95
CA GLU A 67 10.33 -23.27 8.28
C GLU A 67 9.97 -21.79 8.20
N VAL A 68 10.61 -21.07 7.26
CA VAL A 68 10.38 -19.66 6.95
C VAL A 68 10.07 -19.53 5.46
N LEU A 69 9.09 -18.71 5.14
CA LEU A 69 8.70 -18.42 3.78
C LEU A 69 8.78 -16.91 3.48
N PHE A 70 9.54 -16.54 2.45
CA PHE A 70 9.46 -15.22 1.87
C PHE A 70 8.41 -15.24 0.77
N ASP A 71 7.34 -14.48 0.99
CA ASP A 71 6.14 -14.34 0.20
C ASP A 71 5.26 -15.59 0.08
N PHE A 72 3.99 -15.37 -0.27
CA PHE A 72 2.99 -16.43 -0.42
C PHE A 72 3.18 -17.17 -1.74
N PRO A 73 3.23 -18.53 -1.74
CA PRO A 73 3.55 -19.32 -2.92
C PRO A 73 2.39 -19.30 -3.92
N ARG A 74 2.58 -18.67 -5.07
CA ARG A 74 1.58 -18.64 -6.13
C ARG A 74 1.16 -20.04 -6.56
N GLY A 75 -0.15 -20.25 -6.69
CA GLY A 75 -0.76 -21.53 -7.03
C GLY A 75 -1.08 -22.41 -5.81
N HIS A 76 -0.38 -22.24 -4.68
CA HIS A 76 -0.46 -23.12 -3.52
C HIS A 76 -0.87 -22.44 -2.21
N VAL A 77 -1.35 -21.20 -2.26
CA VAL A 77 -1.71 -20.42 -1.06
C VAL A 77 -2.76 -21.15 -0.22
N ARG A 78 -3.80 -21.74 -0.84
CA ARG A 78 -4.91 -22.40 -0.12
C ARG A 78 -4.49 -23.68 0.60
N ASP A 79 -3.50 -24.38 0.07
CA ASP A 79 -2.99 -25.64 0.61
C ASP A 79 -1.71 -25.47 1.43
N LEU A 80 -1.30 -24.25 1.71
CA LEU A 80 0.01 -23.92 2.28
C LEU A 80 0.31 -24.72 3.57
N LEU A 81 -0.62 -24.77 4.50
CA LEU A 81 -0.43 -25.51 5.77
C LEU A 81 -0.20 -27.00 5.57
N LYS A 82 -0.83 -27.59 4.55
CA LYS A 82 -0.66 -29.01 4.20
C LYS A 82 0.68 -29.26 3.53
N LEU A 83 1.09 -28.33 2.64
CA LEU A 83 2.29 -28.44 1.82
C LEU A 83 3.57 -28.07 2.58
N ALA A 84 3.47 -27.17 3.57
CA ALA A 84 4.58 -26.71 4.40
C ALA A 84 4.33 -27.03 5.89
N PRO A 85 4.37 -28.31 6.31
CA PRO A 85 3.99 -28.73 7.68
C PRO A 85 4.97 -28.23 8.76
N LYS A 86 6.17 -27.77 8.37
CA LYS A 86 7.19 -27.23 9.28
C LYS A 86 7.12 -25.70 9.41
N LEU A 87 6.19 -25.04 8.70
CA LEU A 87 6.12 -23.59 8.58
C LEU A 87 5.88 -22.94 9.95
N ARG A 88 6.70 -21.93 10.27
CA ARG A 88 6.63 -21.13 11.49
C ARG A 88 6.41 -19.65 11.22
N TRP A 89 6.91 -19.17 10.09
CA TRP A 89 6.83 -17.75 9.76
C TRP A 89 6.73 -17.53 8.24
N VAL A 90 5.85 -16.59 7.85
CA VAL A 90 5.72 -16.08 6.48
C VAL A 90 5.95 -14.57 6.51
N GLN A 91 6.89 -14.06 5.72
CA GLN A 91 7.03 -12.64 5.40
C GLN A 91 6.30 -12.36 4.08
N GLY A 92 5.21 -11.59 4.10
CA GLY A 92 4.58 -11.12 2.87
C GLY A 92 5.36 -10.00 2.20
N SER A 93 5.41 -9.99 0.86
CA SER A 93 5.99 -8.91 0.06
C SER A 93 5.09 -7.65 0.01
N MET A 94 3.86 -7.73 0.48
CA MET A 94 2.87 -6.67 0.48
C MET A 94 2.55 -6.14 1.89
N ALA A 95 2.10 -4.89 1.98
CA ALA A 95 1.64 -4.33 3.25
C ALA A 95 0.31 -4.96 3.71
N GLY A 96 -0.58 -5.29 2.77
CA GLY A 96 -1.90 -5.90 3.03
C GLY A 96 -1.88 -7.42 3.01
N ALA A 97 -1.08 -8.08 3.85
CA ALA A 97 -0.95 -9.55 3.88
C ALA A 97 -2.11 -10.30 4.57
N GLY A 98 -3.12 -9.60 5.11
CA GLY A 98 -4.23 -10.23 5.83
C GLY A 98 -5.09 -11.15 4.98
N GLU A 99 -5.41 -10.76 3.75
CA GLU A 99 -6.23 -11.59 2.85
C GLU A 99 -5.47 -12.84 2.34
N PRO A 100 -4.20 -12.74 1.89
CA PRO A 100 -3.38 -13.94 1.64
C PRO A 100 -3.26 -14.87 2.85
N ALA A 101 -3.06 -14.33 4.05
CA ALA A 101 -2.99 -15.11 5.28
C ALA A 101 -4.31 -15.83 5.58
N ARG A 102 -5.46 -15.19 5.34
CA ARG A 102 -6.78 -15.81 5.45
C ARG A 102 -6.95 -16.94 4.46
N LYS A 103 -6.63 -16.71 3.18
CA LYS A 103 -6.70 -17.72 2.11
C LYS A 103 -5.82 -18.92 2.40
N ALA A 104 -4.67 -18.70 3.03
CA ALA A 104 -3.75 -19.77 3.45
C ALA A 104 -4.18 -20.49 4.74
N GLY A 105 -5.27 -20.08 5.41
CA GLY A 105 -5.72 -20.67 6.67
C GLY A 105 -4.83 -20.34 7.87
N LEU A 106 -3.99 -19.30 7.79
CA LEU A 106 -2.99 -18.99 8.82
C LEU A 106 -3.56 -18.22 10.03
N LEU A 107 -4.78 -17.67 9.94
CA LEU A 107 -5.33 -16.80 10.98
C LEU A 107 -5.50 -17.51 12.32
N GLU A 108 -5.93 -18.78 12.30
CA GLU A 108 -6.20 -19.61 13.49
C GLU A 108 -5.00 -20.52 13.84
N THR A 109 -3.79 -20.19 13.41
CA THR A 109 -2.59 -20.98 13.66
C THR A 109 -1.55 -20.21 14.45
N GLU A 110 -0.50 -20.90 14.94
CA GLU A 110 0.66 -20.27 15.57
C GLU A 110 1.71 -19.76 14.55
N VAL A 111 1.49 -19.96 13.25
CA VAL A 111 2.40 -19.46 12.21
C VAL A 111 2.37 -17.92 12.23
N VAL A 112 3.52 -17.30 12.45
CA VAL A 112 3.64 -15.84 12.42
C VAL A 112 3.54 -15.36 10.98
N VAL A 113 2.82 -14.27 10.75
CA VAL A 113 2.81 -13.56 9.47
C VAL A 113 3.33 -12.16 9.69
N THR A 114 4.28 -11.72 8.88
CA THR A 114 4.76 -10.34 8.87
C THR A 114 4.46 -9.70 7.52
N THR A 115 4.29 -8.38 7.51
CA THR A 115 3.91 -7.60 6.32
C THR A 115 5.05 -6.70 5.87
N ALA A 116 4.99 -6.21 4.64
CA ALA A 116 5.91 -5.20 4.12
C ALA A 116 5.50 -3.76 4.50
N SER A 117 4.80 -3.59 5.64
CA SER A 117 4.40 -2.27 6.11
C SER A 117 5.61 -1.34 6.27
N GLY A 118 5.54 -0.15 5.68
CA GLY A 118 6.63 0.83 5.68
C GLY A 118 7.47 0.84 4.40
N VAL A 119 7.61 -0.30 3.69
CA VAL A 119 8.41 -0.41 2.46
C VAL A 119 7.93 0.58 1.38
N TYR A 120 6.64 0.69 1.18
CA TYR A 120 6.01 1.49 0.13
C TYR A 120 5.68 2.93 0.54
N SER A 121 6.01 3.31 1.78
CA SER A 121 5.52 4.59 2.34
C SER A 121 6.07 5.83 1.64
N VAL A 122 7.31 5.75 1.16
CA VAL A 122 7.97 6.88 0.48
C VAL A 122 7.33 7.14 -0.87
N SER A 123 7.22 6.11 -1.72
CA SER A 123 6.68 6.24 -3.08
C SER A 123 5.21 6.69 -3.08
N LEU A 124 4.39 6.10 -2.22
CA LEU A 124 2.99 6.50 -2.07
C LEU A 124 2.83 7.94 -1.56
N ALA A 125 3.69 8.37 -0.63
CA ALA A 125 3.69 9.75 -0.17
C ALA A 125 4.13 10.73 -1.27
N GLU A 126 5.11 10.36 -2.08
CA GLU A 126 5.55 11.16 -3.22
C GLU A 126 4.48 11.26 -4.31
N PHE A 127 3.75 10.17 -4.60
CA PHE A 127 2.60 10.21 -5.49
C PHE A 127 1.53 11.18 -4.98
N ALA A 128 1.16 11.11 -3.70
CA ALA A 128 0.18 12.01 -3.10
C ALA A 128 0.62 13.47 -3.25
N LEU A 129 1.88 13.79 -2.91
CA LEU A 129 2.41 15.16 -3.04
C LEU A 129 2.50 15.62 -4.50
N ALA A 130 2.92 14.74 -5.42
CA ALA A 130 3.02 15.05 -6.84
C ALA A 130 1.65 15.42 -7.42
N THR A 131 0.59 14.67 -7.07
CA THR A 131 -0.77 14.94 -7.54
C THR A 131 -1.36 16.21 -6.91
N MET A 132 -1.11 16.46 -5.62
CA MET A 132 -1.49 17.72 -4.95
C MET A 132 -0.81 18.92 -5.61
N LEU A 133 0.49 18.82 -5.92
CA LEU A 133 1.23 19.88 -6.63
C LEU A 133 0.75 20.05 -8.07
N SER A 134 0.45 18.94 -8.79
CA SER A 134 -0.14 18.97 -10.13
C SER A 134 -1.46 19.75 -10.13
N HIS A 135 -2.32 19.47 -9.16
CA HIS A 135 -3.58 20.18 -8.97
C HIS A 135 -3.35 21.66 -8.66
N ALA A 136 -2.55 22.00 -7.64
CA ALA A 136 -2.29 23.38 -7.24
C ALA A 136 -1.69 24.22 -8.39
N LYS A 137 -0.84 23.64 -9.23
CA LYS A 137 -0.19 24.31 -10.37
C LYS A 137 -0.95 24.14 -11.68
N ASN A 138 -2.12 23.48 -11.68
CA ASN A 138 -2.92 23.21 -12.88
C ASN A 138 -2.09 22.61 -14.03
N LEU A 139 -1.23 21.60 -13.71
CA LEU A 139 -0.31 21.04 -14.72
C LEU A 139 -1.07 20.39 -15.88
N ASP A 140 -2.24 19.79 -15.63
CA ASP A 140 -3.06 19.19 -16.67
C ASP A 140 -3.70 20.24 -17.59
N GLY A 141 -4.09 21.39 -17.05
CA GLY A 141 -4.50 22.55 -17.85
C GLY A 141 -3.38 23.07 -18.73
N LEU A 142 -2.16 23.14 -18.19
CA LEU A 142 -0.99 23.55 -18.97
C LEU A 142 -0.64 22.58 -20.08
N ARG A 143 -0.82 21.27 -19.87
CA ARG A 143 -0.66 20.24 -20.91
C ARG A 143 -1.67 20.43 -22.03
N ARG A 144 -2.98 20.56 -21.69
CA ARG A 144 -4.04 20.83 -22.68
C ARG A 144 -3.77 22.10 -23.48
N ASN A 145 -3.42 23.19 -22.82
CA ASN A 145 -3.07 24.47 -23.49
C ASN A 145 -1.93 24.29 -24.49
N LYS A 146 -0.89 23.49 -24.13
CA LYS A 146 0.22 23.15 -25.04
C LYS A 146 -0.27 22.35 -26.26
N GLU A 147 -1.11 21.33 -26.06
CA GLU A 147 -1.67 20.49 -27.13
C GLU A 147 -2.53 21.32 -28.10
N GLU A 148 -3.35 22.22 -27.55
CA GLU A 148 -4.22 23.13 -28.28
C GLU A 148 -3.46 24.35 -28.87
N ARG A 149 -2.16 24.51 -28.57
CA ARG A 149 -1.36 25.68 -28.92
C ARG A 149 -1.98 27.00 -28.45
N SER A 150 -2.66 26.95 -27.31
CA SER A 150 -3.32 28.08 -26.67
C SER A 150 -2.40 28.74 -25.66
N TRP A 151 -2.12 30.04 -25.84
CA TRP A 151 -1.43 30.86 -24.84
C TRP A 151 -2.49 31.46 -23.89
N HIS A 152 -2.88 30.64 -22.88
CA HIS A 152 -3.90 31.04 -21.92
C HIS A 152 -3.25 31.33 -20.56
N GLU A 153 -3.38 32.56 -20.07
CA GLU A 153 -2.94 32.99 -18.76
C GLU A 153 -4.07 32.77 -17.74
N GLY A 154 -3.72 32.22 -16.58
CA GLY A 154 -4.68 31.96 -15.51
C GLY A 154 -4.03 31.87 -14.14
N PRO A 155 -4.80 31.99 -13.05
CA PRO A 155 -4.29 31.86 -11.70
C PRO A 155 -3.85 30.42 -11.41
N THR A 156 -2.86 30.27 -10.53
CA THR A 156 -2.48 29.01 -9.91
C THR A 156 -2.60 29.13 -8.40
N ASP A 157 -2.56 28.01 -7.70
CA ASP A 157 -2.60 27.95 -6.25
C ASP A 157 -1.26 27.50 -5.66
N THR A 158 -1.16 27.43 -4.34
CA THR A 158 0.01 26.96 -3.59
C THR A 158 -0.44 26.03 -2.46
N LEU A 159 0.42 25.11 -2.05
CA LEU A 159 0.20 24.28 -0.87
C LEU A 159 0.45 25.05 0.44
N GLU A 160 1.24 26.12 0.40
CA GLU A 160 1.56 26.92 1.58
C GLU A 160 0.30 27.52 2.22
N GLY A 161 0.17 27.34 3.53
CA GLY A 161 -0.98 27.77 4.31
C GLY A 161 -2.24 26.93 4.14
N ARG A 162 -2.22 25.93 3.26
CA ARG A 162 -3.36 25.00 3.07
C ARG A 162 -3.38 23.92 4.15
N THR A 163 -4.55 23.40 4.40
CA THR A 163 -4.75 22.29 5.36
C THR A 163 -4.81 20.94 4.61
N LEU A 164 -3.96 20.01 5.04
CA LEU A 164 -3.97 18.62 4.61
C LEU A 164 -4.58 17.75 5.70
N CYS A 165 -5.67 17.04 5.40
CA CYS A 165 -6.19 15.98 6.24
C CYS A 165 -5.64 14.63 5.79
N VAL A 166 -4.93 13.93 6.67
CA VAL A 166 -4.42 12.56 6.44
C VAL A 166 -5.30 11.58 7.18
N VAL A 167 -6.11 10.84 6.44
CA VAL A 167 -7.01 9.81 6.98
C VAL A 167 -6.24 8.48 7.06
N GLY A 168 -5.71 8.20 8.26
CA GLY A 168 -4.82 7.09 8.54
C GLY A 168 -3.39 7.54 8.84
N MET A 169 -3.03 7.69 10.13
CA MET A 169 -1.69 8.10 10.58
C MET A 169 -0.75 6.91 10.80
N GLY A 170 -0.80 5.92 9.89
CA GLY A 170 0.15 4.81 9.80
C GLY A 170 1.49 5.22 9.15
N ASN A 171 2.26 4.25 8.64
CA ASN A 171 3.55 4.53 8.01
C ASN A 171 3.42 5.45 6.79
N ILE A 172 2.45 5.18 5.89
CA ILE A 172 2.19 5.99 4.70
C ILE A 172 1.71 7.39 5.11
N GLY A 173 0.71 7.48 6.00
CA GLY A 173 0.16 8.77 6.41
C GLY A 173 1.18 9.68 7.07
N ARG A 174 2.06 9.14 7.91
CA ARG A 174 3.18 9.90 8.50
C ARG A 174 4.17 10.37 7.43
N ALA A 175 4.49 9.50 6.47
CA ALA A 175 5.37 9.86 5.36
C ALA A 175 4.80 10.98 4.47
N VAL A 176 3.47 10.98 4.25
CA VAL A 176 2.76 12.08 3.57
C VAL A 176 2.84 13.37 4.40
N ALA A 177 2.51 13.30 5.69
CA ALA A 177 2.53 14.45 6.60
C ALA A 177 3.92 15.10 6.67
N ASP A 178 4.98 14.29 6.83
CA ASP A 178 6.35 14.78 6.91
C ASP A 178 6.81 15.47 5.62
N ARG A 179 6.36 14.98 4.46
CA ARG A 179 6.68 15.59 3.16
C ARG A 179 5.85 16.81 2.85
N ALA A 180 4.62 16.90 3.36
CA ALA A 180 3.76 18.06 3.17
C ALA A 180 4.17 19.26 4.06
N ARG A 181 4.75 19.00 5.23
CA ARG A 181 5.17 20.03 6.18
C ARG A 181 6.17 21.06 5.61
N PRO A 182 7.23 20.68 4.86
CA PRO A 182 8.14 21.63 4.21
C PRO A 182 7.48 22.55 3.18
N PHE A 183 6.30 22.21 2.68
CA PHE A 183 5.49 23.07 1.81
C PHE A 183 4.62 24.07 2.58
N GLY A 184 4.79 24.16 3.90
CA GLY A 184 4.03 25.09 4.74
C GLY A 184 2.59 24.67 5.00
N MET A 185 2.22 23.41 4.80
CA MET A 185 0.88 22.90 5.05
C MET A 185 0.62 22.70 6.55
N ARG A 186 -0.60 23.00 7.01
CA ARG A 186 -1.13 22.54 8.28
C ARG A 186 -1.60 21.10 8.16
N ILE A 187 -1.16 20.22 9.05
CA ILE A 187 -1.45 18.79 9.00
C ILE A 187 -2.50 18.42 10.05
N VAL A 188 -3.59 17.84 9.59
CA VAL A 188 -4.66 17.25 10.39
C VAL A 188 -4.62 15.75 10.19
N GLY A 189 -4.43 14.96 11.25
CA GLY A 189 -4.38 13.52 11.17
C GLY A 189 -5.68 12.88 11.71
N VAL A 190 -6.13 11.81 11.06
CA VAL A 190 -7.22 10.96 11.55
C VAL A 190 -6.72 9.55 11.83
N LYS A 191 -7.05 8.98 12.96
CA LYS A 191 -6.75 7.60 13.33
C LYS A 191 -7.85 7.01 14.21
N ARG A 192 -7.87 5.68 14.34
CA ARG A 192 -8.92 4.96 15.09
C ARG A 192 -9.09 5.51 16.51
N THR A 193 -8.00 5.65 17.23
CA THR A 193 -7.96 6.15 18.61
C THR A 193 -6.82 7.13 18.76
N VAL A 194 -7.07 8.26 19.37
CA VAL A 194 -6.05 9.27 19.70
C VAL A 194 -5.74 9.21 21.17
N ARG A 195 -4.44 9.17 21.53
CA ARG A 195 -3.94 9.23 22.89
C ARG A 195 -2.99 10.41 23.03
N GLU A 196 -2.79 10.91 24.24
CA GLU A 196 -1.89 12.04 24.50
C GLU A 196 -0.42 11.73 24.16
N ASP A 197 0.01 10.48 24.35
CA ASP A 197 1.35 9.98 24.07
C ASP A 197 1.53 9.43 22.65
N ASP A 198 0.55 9.64 21.76
CA ASP A 198 0.59 9.08 20.41
C ASP A 198 1.73 9.65 19.57
N VAL A 199 2.51 8.78 18.95
CA VAL A 199 3.62 9.18 18.08
C VAL A 199 3.15 10.05 16.89
N ALA A 200 1.88 9.93 16.48
CA ALA A 200 1.31 10.73 15.40
C ALA A 200 1.30 12.24 15.69
N TRP A 201 1.35 12.66 16.98
CA TRP A 201 1.49 14.07 17.36
C TRP A 201 2.79 14.72 16.87
N ARG A 202 3.82 13.93 16.56
CA ARG A 202 5.07 14.45 15.98
C ARG A 202 4.91 14.82 14.51
N HIS A 203 3.86 14.32 13.85
CA HIS A 203 3.62 14.43 12.42
C HIS A 203 2.40 15.29 12.06
N ALA A 204 1.56 15.66 13.04
CA ALA A 204 0.32 16.39 12.82
C ALA A 204 0.18 17.56 13.80
N ASP A 205 -0.47 18.64 13.35
CA ASP A 205 -0.79 19.82 14.16
C ASP A 205 -2.11 19.64 14.92
N ALA A 206 -2.97 18.72 14.43
CA ALA A 206 -4.18 18.27 15.12
C ALA A 206 -4.43 16.79 14.82
N LEU A 207 -4.98 16.06 15.81
CA LEU A 207 -5.40 14.66 15.64
C LEU A 207 -6.87 14.51 16.03
N TYR A 208 -7.60 13.79 15.18
CA TYR A 208 -8.99 13.42 15.37
C TYR A 208 -9.13 11.89 15.45
N ALA A 209 -9.98 11.42 16.33
CA ALA A 209 -10.44 10.03 16.29
C ALA A 209 -11.44 9.84 15.14
N THR A 210 -11.66 8.59 14.70
CA THR A 210 -12.48 8.28 13.53
C THR A 210 -13.93 8.75 13.67
N ASP A 211 -14.48 8.80 14.87
CA ASP A 211 -15.82 9.33 15.17
C ASP A 211 -15.97 10.84 14.88
N ARG A 212 -14.85 11.54 14.77
CA ARG A 212 -14.77 12.95 14.39
C ARG A 212 -14.19 13.17 12.97
N LEU A 213 -14.26 12.16 12.12
CA LEU A 213 -13.73 12.23 10.74
C LEU A 213 -14.33 13.41 9.95
N ARG A 214 -15.65 13.64 10.08
CA ARG A 214 -16.33 14.75 9.39
C ARG A 214 -15.80 16.12 9.79
N ASP A 215 -15.49 16.31 11.07
CA ASP A 215 -14.87 17.56 11.54
C ASP A 215 -13.50 17.76 10.88
N ALA A 216 -12.69 16.69 10.82
CA ALA A 216 -11.34 16.75 10.24
C ALA A 216 -11.34 17.06 8.74
N VAL A 217 -12.22 16.42 7.96
CA VAL A 217 -12.27 16.65 6.49
C VAL A 217 -12.91 17.99 6.13
N SER A 218 -13.78 18.55 6.98
CA SER A 218 -14.46 19.83 6.72
C SER A 218 -13.52 21.03 6.75
N GLU A 219 -12.38 20.93 7.42
CA GLU A 219 -11.38 22.02 7.48
C GLU A 219 -10.26 21.86 6.42
N ALA A 220 -10.26 20.75 5.65
CA ALA A 220 -9.16 20.40 4.78
C ALA A 220 -9.31 20.90 3.34
N ASP A 221 -8.26 21.48 2.79
CA ASP A 221 -8.14 21.79 1.37
C ASP A 221 -7.72 20.56 0.54
N TYR A 222 -6.99 19.64 1.19
CA TYR A 222 -6.53 18.38 0.63
C TYR A 222 -6.84 17.24 1.58
N VAL A 223 -7.36 16.13 1.08
CA VAL A 223 -7.66 14.92 1.86
C VAL A 223 -6.89 13.74 1.26
N VAL A 224 -6.03 13.11 2.05
CA VAL A 224 -5.27 11.92 1.63
C VAL A 224 -5.67 10.73 2.48
N VAL A 225 -6.16 9.66 1.83
CA VAL A 225 -6.58 8.41 2.46
C VAL A 225 -5.47 7.38 2.34
N THR A 226 -5.08 6.79 3.49
CA THR A 226 -4.02 5.78 3.58
C THR A 226 -4.43 4.57 4.44
N LEU A 227 -5.74 4.37 4.60
CA LEU A 227 -6.28 3.32 5.46
C LEU A 227 -6.24 1.95 4.78
N PRO A 228 -5.99 0.86 5.54
CA PRO A 228 -6.30 -0.49 5.11
C PRO A 228 -7.82 -0.69 5.05
N HIS A 229 -8.26 -1.67 4.26
CA HIS A 229 -9.65 -2.11 4.29
C HIS A 229 -9.85 -3.15 5.40
N THR A 230 -10.76 -2.84 6.30
CA THR A 230 -11.24 -3.69 7.40
C THR A 230 -12.76 -3.53 7.55
N PRO A 231 -13.45 -4.37 8.31
CA PRO A 231 -14.87 -4.14 8.58
C PRO A 231 -15.21 -2.75 9.15
N GLU A 232 -14.29 -2.16 9.94
CA GLU A 232 -14.50 -0.83 10.53
C GLU A 232 -14.17 0.31 9.57
N THR A 233 -13.40 0.06 8.51
CA THR A 233 -13.03 1.06 7.50
C THR A 233 -13.78 0.91 6.19
N ASP A 234 -14.61 -0.13 6.05
CA ASP A 234 -15.45 -0.33 4.89
C ASP A 234 -16.41 0.87 4.71
N ARG A 235 -16.31 1.54 3.55
CA ARG A 235 -17.07 2.77 3.24
C ARG A 235 -17.04 3.85 4.33
N LEU A 236 -15.94 3.94 5.07
CA LEU A 236 -15.76 4.94 6.13
C LEU A 236 -15.92 6.38 5.58
N LEU A 237 -15.46 6.61 4.35
CA LEU A 237 -15.69 7.83 3.61
C LEU A 237 -16.94 7.66 2.72
N GLY A 238 -18.11 7.51 3.37
CA GLY A 238 -19.41 7.46 2.70
C GLY A 238 -19.91 8.84 2.28
N ALA A 239 -21.11 8.88 1.68
CA ALA A 239 -21.72 10.09 1.11
C ALA A 239 -21.74 11.28 2.09
N GLU A 240 -22.07 11.07 3.38
CA GLU A 240 -22.09 12.13 4.38
C GLU A 240 -20.69 12.71 4.67
N THR A 241 -19.65 11.86 4.63
CA THR A 241 -18.27 12.30 4.85
C THR A 241 -17.75 13.05 3.64
N VAL A 242 -18.06 12.57 2.43
CA VAL A 242 -17.70 13.26 1.17
C VAL A 242 -18.40 14.61 1.08
N ALA A 243 -19.70 14.69 1.40
CA ALA A 243 -20.45 15.93 1.44
C ALA A 243 -19.96 16.94 2.50
N ALA A 244 -19.35 16.43 3.61
CA ALA A 244 -18.77 17.28 4.64
C ALA A 244 -17.37 17.84 4.25
N MET A 245 -16.74 17.33 3.21
CA MET A 245 -15.46 17.89 2.72
C MET A 245 -15.66 19.34 2.27
N LYS A 246 -14.61 20.14 2.41
CA LYS A 246 -14.64 21.53 2.02
C LYS A 246 -14.89 21.66 0.51
N PRO A 247 -15.88 22.48 0.06
CA PRO A 247 -16.08 22.72 -1.37
C PRO A 247 -14.80 23.17 -2.06
N GLY A 248 -14.46 22.55 -3.19
CA GLY A 248 -13.23 22.78 -3.93
C GLY A 248 -12.00 22.05 -3.36
N SER A 249 -12.13 21.21 -2.35
CA SER A 249 -11.00 20.39 -1.86
C SER A 249 -10.59 19.32 -2.89
N TYR A 250 -9.34 18.87 -2.78
CA TYR A 250 -8.76 17.84 -3.62
C TYR A 250 -8.59 16.54 -2.84
N PHE A 251 -8.93 15.42 -3.47
CA PHE A 251 -8.96 14.10 -2.84
C PHE A 251 -7.90 13.16 -3.38
N VAL A 252 -7.21 12.41 -2.52
CA VAL A 252 -6.22 11.39 -2.90
C VAL A 252 -6.48 10.10 -2.15
N ASN A 253 -6.54 8.97 -2.85
CA ASN A 253 -6.63 7.65 -2.22
C ASN A 253 -5.47 6.76 -2.66
N VAL A 254 -4.57 6.45 -1.72
CA VAL A 254 -3.45 5.51 -1.85
C VAL A 254 -3.55 4.37 -0.81
N GLY A 255 -4.73 4.20 -0.20
CA GLY A 255 -5.01 3.16 0.77
C GLY A 255 -5.68 1.94 0.16
N ARG A 256 -7.03 1.91 0.22
CA ARG A 256 -7.86 0.87 -0.41
C ARG A 256 -9.14 1.50 -0.94
N GLY A 257 -9.60 1.07 -2.13
CA GLY A 257 -10.79 1.62 -2.78
C GLY A 257 -12.04 1.48 -1.93
N LYS A 258 -12.28 0.31 -1.35
CA LYS A 258 -13.46 0.01 -0.52
C LYS A 258 -13.58 0.82 0.78
N VAL A 259 -12.58 1.61 1.13
CA VAL A 259 -12.67 2.58 2.26
C VAL A 259 -13.55 3.77 1.90
N VAL A 260 -13.72 4.02 0.61
CA VAL A 260 -14.51 5.13 0.05
C VAL A 260 -15.76 4.58 -0.63
N GLU A 261 -16.90 5.22 -0.47
CA GLU A 261 -18.08 4.99 -1.29
C GLU A 261 -17.86 5.65 -2.65
N GLU A 262 -17.41 4.86 -3.64
CA GLU A 262 -16.94 5.36 -4.93
C GLU A 262 -18.03 6.14 -5.68
N ALA A 263 -19.30 5.71 -5.58
CA ALA A 263 -20.42 6.42 -6.19
C ALA A 263 -20.58 7.85 -5.65
N ALA A 264 -20.43 8.04 -4.33
CA ALA A 264 -20.52 9.36 -3.70
C ALA A 264 -19.33 10.26 -4.09
N LEU A 265 -18.14 9.67 -4.24
CA LEU A 265 -16.96 10.38 -4.73
C LEU A 265 -17.13 10.84 -6.17
N ILE A 266 -17.64 9.97 -7.06
CA ILE A 266 -17.93 10.29 -8.45
C ILE A 266 -18.94 11.44 -8.53
N GLU A 267 -20.04 11.37 -7.80
CA GLU A 267 -21.07 12.43 -7.77
C GLU A 267 -20.46 13.77 -7.32
N ALA A 268 -19.63 13.78 -6.29
CA ALA A 268 -18.98 14.99 -5.80
C ALA A 268 -18.01 15.60 -6.82
N LEU A 269 -17.33 14.78 -7.62
CA LEU A 269 -16.43 15.21 -8.68
C LEU A 269 -17.17 15.76 -9.89
N GLU A 270 -18.26 15.09 -10.33
CA GLU A 270 -19.09 15.50 -11.45
C GLU A 270 -19.80 16.85 -11.21
N HIS A 271 -20.29 17.05 -9.99
CA HIS A 271 -20.96 18.28 -9.58
C HIS A 271 -20.00 19.41 -9.13
N GLY A 272 -18.69 19.15 -9.16
CA GLY A 272 -17.68 20.15 -8.79
C GLY A 272 -17.64 20.50 -7.29
N HIS A 273 -18.22 19.68 -6.42
CA HIS A 273 -18.05 19.80 -4.97
C HIS A 273 -16.58 19.58 -4.61
N LEU A 274 -15.95 18.55 -5.18
CA LEU A 274 -14.51 18.34 -5.15
C LEU A 274 -13.88 18.89 -6.43
N SER A 275 -12.74 19.59 -6.30
CA SER A 275 -12.02 20.16 -7.45
C SER A 275 -11.33 19.09 -8.30
N GLY A 276 -11.05 17.93 -7.75
CA GLY A 276 -10.46 16.79 -8.44
C GLY A 276 -10.03 15.70 -7.48
N ALA A 277 -9.52 14.61 -8.05
CA ALA A 277 -9.00 13.50 -7.28
C ALA A 277 -7.79 12.82 -7.95
N ALA A 278 -7.00 12.09 -7.15
CA ALA A 278 -6.00 11.12 -7.61
C ALA A 278 -6.24 9.78 -6.90
N LEU A 279 -6.48 8.75 -7.68
CA LEU A 279 -6.87 7.44 -7.20
C LEU A 279 -5.88 6.38 -7.71
N ASP A 280 -5.22 5.71 -6.77
CA ASP A 280 -4.36 4.54 -7.06
C ASP A 280 -5.12 3.23 -6.82
N VAL A 281 -6.29 3.30 -6.15
CA VAL A 281 -7.09 2.15 -5.73
C VAL A 281 -8.58 2.40 -5.92
N PHE A 282 -9.36 1.32 -6.19
CA PHE A 282 -10.77 1.37 -6.56
C PHE A 282 -11.60 0.34 -5.78
N GLU A 283 -12.94 0.52 -5.72
CA GLU A 283 -13.84 -0.49 -5.12
C GLU A 283 -13.74 -1.84 -5.86
N GLU A 284 -13.62 -1.79 -7.19
CA GLU A 284 -13.40 -2.94 -8.06
C GLU A 284 -12.09 -2.75 -8.84
N GLU A 285 -11.21 -3.75 -8.79
CA GLU A 285 -9.94 -3.77 -9.49
C GLU A 285 -9.78 -5.07 -10.31
N PRO A 286 -9.43 -4.96 -11.61
CA PRO A 286 -9.17 -3.74 -12.41
C PRO A 286 -10.40 -2.84 -12.53
N LEU A 287 -10.17 -1.50 -12.59
CA LEU A 287 -11.25 -0.53 -12.77
C LEU A 287 -12.06 -0.88 -14.03
N PRO A 288 -13.39 -1.10 -13.93
CA PRO A 288 -14.25 -1.42 -15.08
C PRO A 288 -14.15 -0.38 -16.20
N GLN A 289 -14.21 -0.84 -17.46
CA GLN A 289 -14.08 0.04 -18.63
C GLN A 289 -15.22 1.07 -18.72
N GLU A 290 -16.38 0.74 -18.16
CA GLU A 290 -17.57 1.60 -18.10
C GLU A 290 -17.55 2.58 -16.93
N SER A 291 -16.54 2.54 -16.05
CA SER A 291 -16.47 3.47 -14.92
C SER A 291 -16.43 4.92 -15.38
N PRO A 292 -17.30 5.80 -14.81
CA PRO A 292 -17.29 7.23 -15.10
C PRO A 292 -15.93 7.90 -14.82
N LEU A 293 -15.14 7.36 -13.91
CA LEU A 293 -13.82 7.91 -13.52
C LEU A 293 -12.88 8.08 -14.72
N TRP A 294 -12.97 7.22 -15.75
CA TRP A 294 -12.18 7.36 -16.98
C TRP A 294 -12.47 8.64 -17.75
N GLY A 295 -13.71 9.14 -17.67
CA GLY A 295 -14.17 10.32 -18.40
C GLY A 295 -13.97 11.64 -17.66
N LEU A 296 -13.66 11.63 -16.37
CA LEU A 296 -13.55 12.84 -15.55
C LEU A 296 -12.20 13.54 -15.77
N PRO A 297 -12.18 14.77 -16.32
CA PRO A 297 -10.94 15.47 -16.67
C PRO A 297 -10.14 15.95 -15.44
N ASN A 298 -10.77 15.95 -14.28
CA ASN A 298 -10.20 16.35 -12.99
C ASN A 298 -9.78 15.15 -12.11
N VAL A 299 -9.69 13.94 -12.70
CA VAL A 299 -9.31 12.72 -12.01
C VAL A 299 -8.02 12.14 -12.60
N ILE A 300 -7.06 11.83 -11.74
CA ILE A 300 -5.89 11.01 -12.07
C ILE A 300 -6.19 9.58 -11.65
N VAL A 301 -6.14 8.64 -12.60
CA VAL A 301 -6.30 7.20 -12.39
C VAL A 301 -4.95 6.52 -12.50
N SER A 302 -4.58 5.73 -11.50
CA SER A 302 -3.41 4.86 -11.51
C SER A 302 -3.83 3.41 -11.25
N PRO A 303 -3.22 2.40 -11.91
CA PRO A 303 -3.67 1.02 -11.81
C PRO A 303 -3.03 0.28 -10.61
N HIS A 304 -3.13 0.83 -9.41
CA HIS A 304 -2.59 0.28 -8.16
C HIS A 304 -1.09 -0.07 -8.28
N SER A 305 -0.29 0.88 -8.76
CA SER A 305 1.11 0.64 -9.13
C SER A 305 2.07 1.77 -8.74
N THR A 306 1.60 2.77 -7.98
CA THR A 306 2.42 3.93 -7.61
C THR A 306 3.40 3.63 -6.47
N ASP A 307 3.36 2.45 -5.92
CA ASP A 307 4.20 1.99 -4.81
C ASP A 307 5.49 1.28 -5.25
N ASN A 308 5.54 0.79 -6.50
CA ASN A 308 6.67 0.02 -6.99
C ASN A 308 7.75 0.93 -7.61
N VAL A 309 8.93 0.93 -7.01
CA VAL A 309 10.10 1.69 -7.47
C VAL A 309 11.21 0.71 -7.83
N PRO A 310 11.57 0.58 -9.13
CA PRO A 310 12.66 -0.28 -9.57
C PRO A 310 13.96 -0.04 -8.78
N GLY A 311 14.67 -1.12 -8.43
CA GLY A 311 15.91 -1.09 -7.63
C GLY A 311 15.68 -0.83 -6.12
N LEU A 312 14.67 -0.07 -5.73
CA LEU A 312 14.44 0.30 -4.34
C LEU A 312 13.50 -0.68 -3.62
N THR A 313 12.40 -1.08 -4.25
CA THR A 313 11.36 -1.90 -3.60
C THR A 313 11.93 -3.22 -3.09
N ASN A 314 12.63 -3.99 -3.94
CA ASN A 314 13.21 -5.26 -3.55
C ASN A 314 14.37 -5.12 -2.56
N GLN A 315 15.14 -4.02 -2.64
CA GLN A 315 16.14 -3.71 -1.63
C GLN A 315 15.50 -3.55 -0.25
N LEU A 316 14.44 -2.73 -0.12
CA LEU A 316 13.76 -2.49 1.16
C LEU A 316 13.07 -3.75 1.70
N LEU A 317 12.48 -4.57 0.81
CA LEU A 317 11.90 -5.87 1.18
C LEU A 317 12.97 -6.82 1.72
N ALA A 318 14.11 -6.92 1.04
CA ALA A 318 15.23 -7.73 1.48
C ALA A 318 15.83 -7.24 2.80
N ASP A 319 15.95 -5.91 2.99
CA ASP A 319 16.42 -5.31 4.24
C ASP A 319 15.50 -5.70 5.41
N LEU A 320 14.17 -5.53 5.23
CA LEU A 320 13.18 -5.90 6.24
C LEU A 320 13.21 -7.41 6.53
N PHE A 321 13.31 -8.24 5.49
CA PHE A 321 13.35 -9.68 5.66
C PHE A 321 14.62 -10.15 6.37
N CYS A 322 15.79 -9.63 6.01
CA CYS A 322 17.08 -9.93 6.67
C CYS A 322 17.06 -9.53 8.15
N GLU A 323 16.51 -8.35 8.47
CA GLU A 323 16.34 -7.90 9.85
C GLU A 323 15.41 -8.84 10.62
N ASN A 324 14.25 -9.17 10.07
CA ASN A 324 13.31 -10.11 10.69
C ASN A 324 13.88 -11.52 10.81
N LEU A 325 14.68 -11.96 9.84
CA LEU A 325 15.35 -13.28 9.88
C LEU A 325 16.39 -13.33 11.01
N SER A 326 17.14 -12.27 11.20
CA SER A 326 18.08 -12.13 12.32
C SER A 326 17.35 -12.20 13.66
N ARG A 327 16.24 -11.47 13.81
CA ARG A 327 15.39 -11.51 15.02
C ARG A 327 14.78 -12.89 15.26
N TYR A 328 14.28 -13.54 14.19
CA TYR A 328 13.74 -14.88 14.27
C TYR A 328 14.75 -15.88 14.83
N LEU A 329 15.97 -15.86 14.33
CA LEU A 329 17.06 -16.73 14.77
C LEU A 329 17.52 -16.43 16.20
N ALA A 330 17.38 -15.18 16.65
CA ALA A 330 17.65 -14.76 18.02
C ALA A 330 16.49 -15.02 18.99
N GLY A 331 15.30 -15.42 18.51
CA GLY A 331 14.10 -15.57 19.34
C GLY A 331 13.49 -14.24 19.78
N GLU A 332 13.77 -13.16 19.05
CA GLU A 332 13.23 -11.83 19.30
C GLU A 332 11.90 -11.60 18.58
N SER A 333 11.17 -10.56 19.01
CA SER A 333 9.92 -10.15 18.35
C SER A 333 10.20 -9.64 16.94
N LEU A 334 9.41 -10.12 15.95
CA LEU A 334 9.52 -9.68 14.57
C LEU A 334 8.90 -8.29 14.38
N ILE A 335 9.36 -7.60 13.34
CA ILE A 335 8.82 -6.31 12.90
C ILE A 335 7.61 -6.56 12.01
N ASN A 336 6.59 -5.68 12.09
CA ASN A 336 5.38 -5.72 11.26
C ASN A 336 4.60 -7.04 11.34
N VAL A 337 4.49 -7.61 12.54
CA VAL A 337 3.65 -8.79 12.76
C VAL A 337 2.20 -8.44 12.48
N LEU A 338 1.54 -9.22 11.62
CA LEU A 338 0.13 -9.07 11.27
C LEU A 338 -0.74 -9.32 12.51
N ASP A 339 -1.57 -8.35 12.86
CA ASP A 339 -2.69 -8.61 13.76
C ASP A 339 -3.75 -9.44 13.02
N LYS A 340 -3.84 -10.72 13.36
CA LYS A 340 -4.73 -11.68 12.68
C LYS A 340 -6.21 -11.39 12.86
N LYS A 341 -6.59 -10.60 13.88
CA LYS A 341 -7.97 -10.17 14.10
C LYS A 341 -8.31 -8.95 13.28
N LEU A 342 -7.35 -8.03 13.15
CA LEU A 342 -7.51 -6.77 12.45
C LEU A 342 -7.12 -6.87 10.97
N LEU A 343 -6.35 -7.90 10.59
CA LEU A 343 -5.85 -8.19 9.23
C LEU A 343 -4.84 -7.17 8.67
N TYR A 344 -4.17 -6.41 9.54
CA TYR A 344 -3.12 -5.47 9.16
C TYR A 344 -2.07 -5.26 10.23
#